data_d043f8bf38743f71bb521e84c0ad293b
#
_entry.id   d043f8bf38743f71bb521e84c0ad293b
#
_cell.length_a   1.000
_cell.length_b   1.000
_cell.length_c   1.000
_cell.angle_alpha   90.00
_cell.angle_beta   90.00
_cell.angle_gamma   90.00
#
_symmetry.space_group_name_H-M   'P 1'
#
loop_
_entity.id
_entity.type
_entity.pdbx_description
1 polymer ?
#
loop_
_entity_poly.entity_id
_entity_poly.type
_entity_poly.pdbx_seq_one_letter_code
_entity_poly.pdbx_strand_id
1 'polypeptide(L)'
;MAQTLTGKRILIISPQSWGNMSLSKHHYAIELARKGNAVYFLNPPGEENTRGKAAISILPLRVAPDLWLIEHRIWFPYRLKFHALPLFHLLMKSHLSRVIKKIGGPVDVIWSFDLGNLYPFRLFSGRPVKIFHPVDEPLNQVAIDSGKGADIIFSVTKEILEKYNVFPAPGHFINHGVAEEFSAKVPVAWEKSFPIHVGLSGNWTRPDIDTASLLRIIREQPAVLFEFWGSYQVADSNIGGDNNPAIEKFIRELQYSSNVTLHGPIPSAQLAAELHRMDAFLICYDVQKDQSKGTNYHKVMEYLSTGKVIISNNITTYRDRPDLIQMIQERDNNEKLPDLFNAVISRIEQHNADSLREARVSYAIDNTYKKQLERIEALL
;
A
#
# COMPACT_ATOMS: atom_id res chain seq x y z
N MET A 1 21.40 19.64 11.25
CA MET A 1 21.71 19.32 9.85
C MET A 1 20.82 18.17 9.46
N ALA A 2 20.04 18.29 8.38
CA ALA A 2 19.21 17.20 7.88
C ALA A 2 20.10 15.97 7.58
N GLN A 3 19.68 14.82 8.04
CA GLN A 3 20.43 13.58 7.88
C GLN A 3 20.14 13.01 6.49
N THR A 4 21.10 13.07 5.57
CA THR A 4 20.91 12.51 4.21
C THR A 4 20.90 10.98 4.26
N LEU A 5 19.91 10.36 3.64
CA LEU A 5 19.84 8.92 3.43
C LEU A 5 20.62 8.53 2.15
N THR A 6 21.93 8.68 2.18
CA THR A 6 22.85 8.32 1.09
C THR A 6 24.09 7.66 1.69
N GLY A 7 24.55 6.56 1.09
CA GLY A 7 25.69 5.79 1.57
C GLY A 7 25.44 5.07 2.90
N LYS A 8 24.18 4.85 3.26
CA LYS A 8 23.76 4.23 4.52
C LYS A 8 23.48 2.75 4.35
N ARG A 9 23.62 2.01 5.44
CA ARG A 9 23.12 0.64 5.56
C ARG A 9 21.75 0.69 6.23
N ILE A 10 20.70 0.30 5.50
CA ILE A 10 19.31 0.46 5.91
C ILE A 10 18.63 -0.89 6.02
N LEU A 11 17.99 -1.17 7.15
CA LEU A 11 17.15 -2.34 7.36
C LEU A 11 15.68 -1.93 7.29
N ILE A 12 14.96 -2.43 6.28
CA ILE A 12 13.50 -2.27 6.18
C ILE A 12 12.84 -3.50 6.76
N ILE A 13 11.96 -3.30 7.73
CA ILE A 13 11.16 -4.38 8.36
C ILE A 13 9.77 -4.37 7.77
N SER A 14 9.41 -5.45 7.10
CA SER A 14 8.13 -5.60 6.42
C SER A 14 7.24 -6.66 7.08
N PRO A 15 5.94 -6.38 7.30
CA PRO A 15 4.98 -7.39 7.73
C PRO A 15 4.49 -8.30 6.57
N GLN A 16 4.77 -7.92 5.31
CA GLN A 16 4.46 -8.73 4.12
C GLN A 16 5.75 -9.13 3.40
N SER A 17 5.75 -10.34 2.84
CA SER A 17 6.86 -10.83 2.03
C SER A 17 7.03 -10.02 0.74
N TRP A 18 8.28 -9.93 0.28
CA TRP A 18 8.56 -9.50 -1.08
C TRP A 18 7.87 -10.45 -2.06
N GLY A 19 7.08 -9.94 -2.99
CA GLY A 19 6.28 -10.74 -3.92
C GLY A 19 5.90 -9.97 -5.18
N ASN A 20 4.91 -10.48 -5.91
CA ASN A 20 4.48 -9.91 -7.19
C ASN A 20 3.73 -8.58 -7.06
N MET A 21 3.12 -8.31 -5.91
CA MET A 21 2.43 -7.05 -5.65
C MET A 21 3.31 -6.12 -4.83
N SER A 22 3.67 -4.98 -5.40
CA SER A 22 4.48 -3.95 -4.74
C SER A 22 3.60 -3.03 -3.89
N LEU A 23 4.07 -2.76 -2.67
CA LEU A 23 3.47 -1.83 -1.71
C LEU A 23 4.48 -0.72 -1.39
N SER A 24 4.05 0.31 -0.67
CA SER A 24 4.88 1.48 -0.32
C SER A 24 6.29 1.13 0.16
N LYS A 25 6.42 0.14 1.05
CA LYS A 25 7.72 -0.30 1.58
C LYS A 25 8.67 -0.89 0.53
N HIS A 26 8.12 -1.55 -0.51
CA HIS A 26 8.92 -2.07 -1.64
C HIS A 26 9.47 -0.90 -2.47
N HIS A 27 8.63 0.08 -2.78
CA HIS A 27 9.02 1.26 -3.53
C HIS A 27 10.05 2.11 -2.76
N TYR A 28 9.87 2.32 -1.44
CA TYR A 28 10.88 2.98 -0.61
C TYR A 28 12.20 2.21 -0.60
N ALA A 29 12.17 0.87 -0.55
CA ALA A 29 13.39 0.06 -0.62
C ALA A 29 14.13 0.28 -1.94
N ILE A 30 13.41 0.28 -3.06
CA ILE A 30 13.96 0.50 -4.40
C ILE A 30 14.56 1.91 -4.52
N GLU A 31 13.83 2.95 -4.10
CA GLU A 31 14.31 4.34 -4.20
C GLU A 31 15.52 4.61 -3.29
N LEU A 32 15.54 4.04 -2.09
CA LEU A 32 16.70 4.11 -1.19
C LEU A 32 17.93 3.44 -1.79
N ALA A 33 17.76 2.27 -2.42
CA ALA A 33 18.85 1.55 -3.08
C ALA A 33 19.38 2.34 -4.29
N ARG A 34 18.49 2.86 -5.13
CA ARG A 34 18.84 3.75 -6.26
C ARG A 34 19.60 4.99 -5.83
N LYS A 35 19.36 5.46 -4.61
CA LYS A 35 20.06 6.61 -4.02
C LYS A 35 21.46 6.27 -3.47
N GLY A 36 21.93 5.04 -3.65
CA GLY A 36 23.27 4.59 -3.25
C GLY A 36 23.37 4.10 -1.81
N ASN A 37 22.27 3.59 -1.25
CA ASN A 37 22.26 2.93 0.05
C ASN A 37 22.37 1.41 -0.11
N ALA A 38 22.98 0.75 0.88
CA ALA A 38 22.91 -0.69 1.05
C ALA A 38 21.60 -1.05 1.78
N VAL A 39 20.59 -1.53 1.05
CA VAL A 39 19.24 -1.76 1.59
C VAL A 39 18.96 -3.25 1.79
N TYR A 40 18.53 -3.60 2.97
CA TYR A 40 18.19 -4.96 3.37
C TYR A 40 16.71 -5.02 3.73
N PHE A 41 15.93 -5.73 2.92
CA PHE A 41 14.50 -5.91 3.13
C PHE A 41 14.24 -7.20 3.90
N LEU A 42 13.79 -7.08 5.14
CA LEU A 42 13.51 -8.20 6.03
C LEU A 42 12.07 -8.68 5.83
N ASN A 43 11.92 -9.86 5.23
CA ASN A 43 10.63 -10.55 5.15
C ASN A 43 10.13 -10.96 6.54
N PRO A 44 8.82 -11.21 6.71
CA PRO A 44 8.32 -11.97 7.86
C PRO A 44 9.04 -13.32 7.99
N PRO A 45 9.13 -13.89 9.21
CA PRO A 45 9.74 -15.21 9.37
C PRO A 45 8.98 -16.26 8.56
N GLY A 46 9.72 -17.07 7.81
CA GLY A 46 9.16 -18.20 7.08
C GLY A 46 8.58 -19.28 8.01
N GLU A 47 7.67 -20.10 7.46
CA GLU A 47 7.05 -21.21 8.19
C GLU A 47 8.07 -22.29 8.62
N GLU A 48 7.78 -23.00 9.71
CA GLU A 48 8.66 -24.03 10.32
C GLU A 48 8.99 -25.22 9.39
N ASN A 49 8.20 -25.44 8.33
CA ASN A 49 8.24 -26.66 7.50
C ASN A 49 9.29 -26.66 6.36
N THR A 50 10.10 -25.64 6.20
CA THR A 50 11.18 -25.64 5.19
C THR A 50 12.44 -26.35 5.70
N ARG A 51 12.39 -27.67 5.85
CA ARG A 51 13.56 -28.51 6.20
C ARG A 51 14.65 -28.34 5.13
N GLY A 52 15.88 -28.00 5.55
CA GLY A 52 17.07 -27.96 4.68
C GLY A 52 17.52 -26.58 4.20
N LYS A 53 16.75 -25.50 4.39
CA LYS A 53 17.21 -24.13 4.04
C LYS A 53 17.98 -23.48 5.20
N ALA A 54 18.96 -22.65 4.89
CA ALA A 54 19.68 -21.85 5.90
C ALA A 54 18.70 -21.02 6.74
N ALA A 55 18.94 -20.95 8.04
CA ALA A 55 18.07 -20.20 8.97
C ALA A 55 17.98 -18.70 8.65
N ILE A 56 18.98 -18.13 7.93
CA ILE A 56 19.03 -16.76 7.43
C ILE A 56 19.70 -16.81 6.06
N SER A 57 19.01 -16.32 5.04
CA SER A 57 19.51 -16.18 3.65
C SER A 57 19.45 -14.71 3.24
N ILE A 58 20.46 -14.25 2.50
CA ILE A 58 20.50 -12.91 1.91
C ILE A 58 20.60 -13.09 0.41
N LEU A 59 19.59 -12.63 -0.30
CA LEU A 59 19.43 -12.82 -1.74
C LEU A 59 19.43 -11.44 -2.43
N PRO A 60 20.22 -11.24 -3.48
CA PRO A 60 20.18 -9.98 -4.23
C PRO A 60 18.86 -9.86 -4.97
N LEU A 61 18.24 -8.67 -4.91
CA LEU A 61 17.08 -8.31 -5.70
C LEU A 61 17.52 -7.52 -6.93
N ARG A 62 17.20 -8.02 -8.12
CA ARG A 62 17.65 -7.43 -9.39
C ARG A 62 16.93 -6.16 -9.81
N VAL A 63 15.93 -5.71 -9.01
CA VAL A 63 15.11 -4.53 -9.31
C VAL A 63 15.83 -3.20 -9.01
N ALA A 64 16.87 -3.23 -8.20
CA ALA A 64 17.75 -2.08 -7.93
C ALA A 64 19.14 -2.56 -7.51
N PRO A 65 20.21 -1.74 -7.70
CA PRO A 65 21.53 -2.05 -7.16
C PRO A 65 21.49 -2.05 -5.63
N ASP A 66 22.37 -2.80 -5.00
CA ASP A 66 22.57 -2.82 -3.54
C ASP A 66 21.27 -3.00 -2.72
N LEU A 67 20.33 -3.76 -3.26
CA LEU A 67 19.09 -4.18 -2.61
C LEU A 67 19.08 -5.69 -2.38
N TRP A 68 18.91 -6.09 -1.13
CA TRP A 68 18.91 -7.50 -0.73
C TRP A 68 17.65 -7.87 0.03
N LEU A 69 17.14 -9.07 -0.25
CA LEU A 69 16.08 -9.71 0.49
C LEU A 69 16.68 -10.56 1.61
N ILE A 70 16.20 -10.38 2.84
CA ILE A 70 16.49 -11.26 3.95
C ILE A 70 15.32 -12.21 4.15
N GLU A 71 15.54 -13.47 3.82
CA GLU A 71 14.67 -14.57 4.24
C GLU A 71 15.22 -15.17 5.52
N HIS A 72 14.38 -15.35 6.50
CA HIS A 72 14.81 -15.91 7.76
C HIS A 72 13.73 -16.78 8.42
N ARG A 73 14.18 -17.64 9.30
CA ARG A 73 13.34 -18.46 10.16
C ARG A 73 13.80 -18.30 11.60
N ILE A 74 12.84 -18.03 12.50
CA ILE A 74 13.14 -18.04 13.94
C ILE A 74 13.38 -19.48 14.39
N TRP A 75 14.36 -19.68 15.27
CA TRP A 75 14.82 -21.01 15.72
C TRP A 75 14.15 -21.44 17.04
N PHE A 76 13.20 -20.64 17.53
CA PHE A 76 12.44 -20.86 18.76
C PHE A 76 10.94 -20.75 18.47
N PRO A 77 10.07 -21.33 19.32
CA PRO A 77 8.64 -21.34 19.06
C PRO A 77 8.03 -19.95 19.05
N TYR A 78 7.32 -19.60 17.97
CA TYR A 78 6.63 -18.30 17.81
C TYR A 78 5.61 -18.06 18.93
N ARG A 79 4.94 -19.09 19.42
CA ARG A 79 3.95 -19.02 20.51
C ARG A 79 4.48 -18.41 21.82
N LEU A 80 5.80 -18.40 22.03
CA LEU A 80 6.42 -17.70 23.18
C LEU A 80 6.06 -16.21 23.20
N LYS A 81 5.75 -15.61 22.05
CA LYS A 81 5.27 -14.22 21.93
C LYS A 81 4.01 -13.98 22.78
N PHE A 82 3.15 -14.97 22.91
CA PHE A 82 1.86 -14.87 23.58
C PHE A 82 1.90 -15.36 25.04
N HIS A 83 2.85 -16.21 25.40
CA HIS A 83 2.89 -16.88 26.72
C HIS A 83 4.10 -16.49 27.58
N ALA A 84 5.20 -16.02 26.97
CA ALA A 84 6.44 -15.69 27.66
C ALA A 84 7.18 -14.57 26.93
N LEU A 85 6.56 -13.41 26.81
CA LEU A 85 7.04 -12.28 26.03
C LEU A 85 8.48 -11.84 26.38
N PRO A 86 8.93 -11.78 27.66
CA PRO A 86 10.31 -11.43 27.97
C PRO A 86 11.32 -12.44 27.40
N LEU A 87 11.01 -13.74 27.49
CA LEU A 87 11.85 -14.80 26.91
C LEU A 87 11.85 -14.70 25.39
N PHE A 88 10.69 -14.48 24.77
CA PHE A 88 10.59 -14.26 23.33
C PHE A 88 11.50 -13.10 22.90
N HIS A 89 11.47 -11.97 23.58
CA HIS A 89 12.31 -10.81 23.27
C HIS A 89 13.81 -11.09 23.45
N LEU A 90 14.20 -11.85 24.46
CA LEU A 90 15.61 -12.25 24.66
C LEU A 90 16.10 -13.10 23.48
N LEU A 91 15.31 -14.10 23.08
CA LEU A 91 15.63 -14.98 21.95
C LEU A 91 15.61 -14.22 20.62
N MET A 92 14.63 -13.33 20.43
CA MET A 92 14.54 -12.48 19.24
C MET A 92 15.72 -11.51 19.14
N LYS A 93 16.19 -10.92 20.24
CA LYS A 93 17.40 -10.10 20.26
C LYS A 93 18.62 -10.89 19.77
N SER A 94 18.77 -12.14 20.22
CA SER A 94 19.83 -13.04 19.74
C SER A 94 19.67 -13.33 18.24
N HIS A 95 18.45 -13.57 17.78
CA HIS A 95 18.15 -13.81 16.35
C HIS A 95 18.49 -12.60 15.50
N LEU A 96 18.05 -11.40 15.89
CA LEU A 96 18.36 -10.15 15.18
C LEU A 96 19.87 -9.86 15.14
N SER A 97 20.60 -10.16 16.24
CA SER A 97 22.07 -10.04 16.25
C SER A 97 22.72 -10.92 15.18
N ARG A 98 22.18 -12.13 14.93
CA ARG A 98 22.65 -13.02 13.85
C ARG A 98 22.32 -12.45 12.46
N VAL A 99 21.11 -11.87 12.29
CA VAL A 99 20.74 -11.15 11.03
C VAL A 99 21.72 -10.01 10.77
N ILE A 100 21.94 -9.14 11.76
CA ILE A 100 22.86 -7.98 11.65
C ILE A 100 24.29 -8.45 11.34
N LYS A 101 24.77 -9.51 11.99
CA LYS A 101 26.10 -10.09 11.67
C LYS A 101 26.15 -10.62 10.24
N LYS A 102 25.06 -11.26 9.76
CA LYS A 102 25.01 -11.85 8.42
C LYS A 102 25.01 -10.79 7.31
N ILE A 103 24.44 -9.61 7.54
CA ILE A 103 24.48 -8.46 6.60
C ILE A 103 25.80 -7.65 6.68
N GLY A 104 26.77 -8.11 7.47
CA GLY A 104 28.12 -7.52 7.52
C GLY A 104 28.29 -6.42 8.57
N GLY A 105 27.42 -6.31 9.57
CA GLY A 105 27.57 -5.38 10.70
C GLY A 105 26.40 -4.43 10.94
N PRO A 106 26.60 -3.40 11.79
CA PRO A 106 25.52 -2.52 12.23
C PRO A 106 24.85 -1.78 11.06
N VAL A 107 23.60 -1.45 11.25
CA VAL A 107 22.80 -0.62 10.34
C VAL A 107 22.74 0.81 10.84
N ASP A 108 22.67 1.76 9.91
CA ASP A 108 22.53 3.20 10.22
C ASP A 108 21.07 3.58 10.44
N VAL A 109 20.14 2.88 9.75
CA VAL A 109 18.69 3.15 9.79
C VAL A 109 17.93 1.85 9.92
N ILE A 110 16.92 1.84 10.77
CA ILE A 110 15.89 0.82 10.85
C ILE A 110 14.57 1.48 10.48
N TRP A 111 13.96 1.02 9.40
CA TRP A 111 12.67 1.54 8.94
C TRP A 111 11.62 0.43 9.02
N SER A 112 10.72 0.54 10.01
CA SER A 112 9.73 -0.50 10.30
C SER A 112 8.33 -0.11 9.82
N PHE A 113 7.69 -1.05 9.13
CA PHE A 113 6.27 -1.03 8.76
C PHE A 113 5.46 -2.08 9.58
N ASP A 114 6.08 -2.71 10.56
CA ASP A 114 5.52 -3.86 11.29
C ASP A 114 4.59 -3.43 12.42
N LEU A 115 3.28 -3.53 12.22
CA LEU A 115 2.26 -3.37 13.26
C LEU A 115 2.16 -4.59 14.20
N GLY A 116 2.76 -5.71 13.83
CA GLY A 116 2.78 -6.91 14.66
C GLY A 116 3.72 -6.83 15.85
N ASN A 117 4.55 -5.79 15.94
CA ASN A 117 5.56 -5.60 16.98
C ASN A 117 6.44 -6.84 17.21
N LEU A 118 6.81 -7.48 16.09
CA LEU A 118 7.65 -8.66 16.12
C LEU A 118 9.10 -8.32 16.44
N TYR A 119 9.53 -7.15 16.01
CA TYR A 119 10.90 -6.64 16.13
C TYR A 119 10.95 -5.27 16.81
N PRO A 120 10.58 -5.16 18.11
CA PRO A 120 10.63 -3.89 18.84
C PRO A 120 12.00 -3.21 18.72
N PHE A 121 12.01 -1.90 18.50
CA PHE A 121 13.25 -1.12 18.28
C PHE A 121 14.30 -1.32 19.37
N ARG A 122 13.91 -1.56 20.64
CA ARG A 122 14.81 -1.82 21.76
C ARG A 122 15.65 -3.10 21.63
N LEU A 123 15.29 -4.01 20.71
CA LEU A 123 16.02 -5.26 20.50
C LEU A 123 17.27 -5.05 19.63
N PHE A 124 17.36 -3.94 18.92
CA PHE A 124 18.50 -3.61 18.08
C PHE A 124 19.59 -2.92 18.88
N SER A 125 20.83 -3.37 18.67
CA SER A 125 22.02 -2.77 19.30
C SER A 125 22.56 -1.59 18.49
N GLY A 126 23.33 -0.73 19.10
CA GLY A 126 23.86 0.48 18.48
C GLY A 126 22.87 1.66 18.62
N ARG A 127 23.08 2.67 17.78
CA ARG A 127 22.23 3.89 17.74
C ARG A 127 21.75 4.17 16.32
N PRO A 128 21.07 3.21 15.65
CA PRO A 128 20.47 3.49 14.35
C PRO A 128 19.34 4.51 14.49
N VAL A 129 19.11 5.30 13.44
CA VAL A 129 17.87 6.08 13.33
C VAL A 129 16.72 5.10 13.17
N LYS A 130 15.65 5.28 13.96
CA LYS A 130 14.51 4.39 14.03
C LYS A 130 13.28 5.09 13.46
N ILE A 131 12.89 4.69 12.27
CA ILE A 131 11.72 5.20 11.57
C ILE A 131 10.59 4.17 11.71
N PHE A 132 9.45 4.61 12.23
CA PHE A 132 8.22 3.81 12.20
C PHE A 132 7.25 4.40 11.21
N HIS A 133 6.71 3.56 10.31
CA HIS A 133 5.84 4.01 9.22
C HIS A 133 4.61 3.12 9.07
N PRO A 134 3.64 3.20 10.02
CA PRO A 134 2.37 2.51 9.89
C PRO A 134 1.57 3.07 8.70
N VAL A 135 1.20 2.18 7.79
CA VAL A 135 0.35 2.49 6.62
C VAL A 135 -1.05 1.93 6.77
N ASP A 136 -1.22 0.99 7.70
CA ASP A 136 -2.50 0.37 8.03
C ASP A 136 -2.97 0.81 9.42
N GLU A 137 -4.27 0.70 9.67
CA GLU A 137 -4.91 1.04 10.94
C GLU A 137 -4.39 0.15 12.08
N PRO A 138 -3.90 0.73 13.20
CA PRO A 138 -3.54 -0.04 14.39
C PRO A 138 -4.79 -0.48 15.15
N LEU A 139 -5.16 -1.74 15.03
CA LEU A 139 -6.42 -2.31 15.57
C LEU A 139 -6.35 -2.68 17.05
N ASN A 140 -5.16 -2.70 17.65
CA ASN A 140 -4.97 -3.13 19.05
C ASN A 140 -3.73 -2.48 19.67
N GLN A 141 -3.57 -2.67 20.99
CA GLN A 141 -2.45 -2.11 21.74
C GLN A 141 -1.08 -2.60 21.25
N VAL A 142 -0.96 -3.82 20.76
CA VAL A 142 0.32 -4.36 20.23
C VAL A 142 0.74 -3.54 19.00
N ALA A 143 -0.21 -3.18 18.14
CA ALA A 143 0.06 -2.33 16.98
C ALA A 143 0.45 -0.89 17.37
N ILE A 144 -0.16 -0.34 18.41
CA ILE A 144 0.27 0.96 18.98
C ILE A 144 1.68 0.84 19.55
N ASP A 145 1.96 -0.19 20.35
CA ASP A 145 3.26 -0.40 20.98
C ASP A 145 4.41 -0.61 19.97
N SER A 146 4.10 -0.90 18.70
CA SER A 146 5.10 -1.00 17.63
C SER A 146 5.83 0.32 17.37
N GLY A 147 5.20 1.47 17.67
CA GLY A 147 5.83 2.79 17.57
C GLY A 147 6.78 3.12 18.74
N LYS A 148 6.78 2.30 19.80
CA LYS A 148 7.58 2.60 20.99
C LYS A 148 9.09 2.56 20.70
N GLY A 149 9.74 3.67 20.97
CA GLY A 149 11.18 3.83 20.77
C GLY A 149 11.59 4.17 19.34
N ALA A 150 10.63 4.55 18.49
CA ALA A 150 10.92 5.26 17.24
C ALA A 150 11.51 6.65 17.54
N ASP A 151 12.39 7.14 16.68
CA ASP A 151 12.90 8.51 16.72
C ASP A 151 11.97 9.45 15.93
N ILE A 152 11.26 8.93 14.91
CA ILE A 152 10.27 9.63 14.10
C ILE A 152 9.21 8.66 13.60
N ILE A 153 7.97 9.16 13.44
CA ILE A 153 6.83 8.36 12.96
C ILE A 153 6.24 9.04 11.72
N PHE A 154 6.10 8.27 10.63
CA PHE A 154 5.40 8.70 9.43
C PHE A 154 4.10 7.91 9.29
N SER A 155 3.09 8.51 8.68
CA SER A 155 1.92 7.74 8.24
C SER A 155 1.19 8.40 7.09
N VAL A 156 0.36 7.63 6.41
CA VAL A 156 -0.39 8.01 5.22
C VAL A 156 -1.73 8.68 5.54
N THR A 157 -2.12 8.72 6.81
CA THR A 157 -3.29 9.47 7.29
C THR A 157 -3.00 10.16 8.62
N LYS A 158 -3.69 11.28 8.88
CA LYS A 158 -3.58 12.01 10.15
C LYS A 158 -4.20 11.20 11.30
N GLU A 159 -5.27 10.49 11.03
CA GLU A 159 -6.00 9.68 11.99
C GLU A 159 -5.16 8.51 12.55
N ILE A 160 -4.32 7.91 11.70
CA ILE A 160 -3.33 6.92 12.17
C ILE A 160 -2.28 7.59 13.04
N LEU A 161 -1.74 8.74 12.63
CA LEU A 161 -0.73 9.47 13.40
C LEU A 161 -1.22 9.85 14.80
N GLU A 162 -2.47 10.32 14.94
CA GLU A 162 -3.07 10.69 16.21
C GLU A 162 -2.99 9.57 17.26
N LYS A 163 -3.07 8.31 16.83
CA LYS A 163 -2.98 7.15 17.73
C LYS A 163 -1.57 6.95 18.31
N TYR A 164 -0.56 7.49 17.64
CA TYR A 164 0.85 7.41 18.07
C TYR A 164 1.32 8.65 18.84
N ASN A 165 0.47 9.66 19.06
CA ASN A 165 0.77 10.84 19.89
C ASN A 165 1.07 10.50 21.37
N VAL A 166 0.87 9.24 21.76
CA VAL A 166 1.26 8.72 23.08
C VAL A 166 2.78 8.55 23.24
N PHE A 167 3.52 8.64 22.15
CA PHE A 167 4.98 8.54 22.16
C PHE A 167 5.62 9.93 21.95
N PRO A 168 6.86 10.14 22.45
CA PRO A 168 7.57 11.41 22.30
C PRO A 168 8.08 11.66 20.86
N ALA A 169 8.09 10.65 20.00
CA ALA A 169 8.55 10.76 18.62
C ALA A 169 7.63 11.68 17.81
N PRO A 170 8.17 12.65 17.04
CA PRO A 170 7.36 13.49 16.17
C PRO A 170 6.66 12.66 15.09
N GLY A 171 5.38 12.97 14.86
CA GLY A 171 4.56 12.34 13.83
C GLY A 171 4.38 13.24 12.61
N HIS A 172 4.62 12.71 11.41
CA HIS A 172 4.48 13.46 10.17
C HIS A 172 3.64 12.71 9.14
N PHE A 173 2.71 13.43 8.53
CA PHE A 173 1.93 12.92 7.40
C PHE A 173 2.82 12.85 6.15
N ILE A 174 2.92 11.66 5.56
CA ILE A 174 3.55 11.40 4.27
C ILE A 174 2.58 10.58 3.44
N ASN A 175 2.05 11.16 2.38
CA ASN A 175 1.09 10.48 1.52
C ASN A 175 1.70 9.24 0.84
N HIS A 176 0.85 8.37 0.30
CA HIS A 176 1.33 7.32 -0.62
C HIS A 176 2.11 7.94 -1.78
N GLY A 177 3.09 7.20 -2.27
CA GLY A 177 3.82 7.56 -3.47
C GLY A 177 3.18 6.94 -4.71
N VAL A 178 3.42 7.54 -5.87
CA VAL A 178 3.25 6.88 -7.16
C VAL A 178 4.57 6.31 -7.62
N ALA A 179 4.56 5.07 -8.11
CA ALA A 179 5.75 4.42 -8.65
C ALA A 179 6.12 5.00 -10.03
N GLU A 180 7.38 4.85 -10.40
CA GLU A 180 7.94 5.45 -11.63
C GLU A 180 7.16 5.02 -12.89
N GLU A 181 6.80 3.76 -13.00
CA GLU A 181 6.05 3.21 -14.12
C GLU A 181 4.69 3.86 -14.35
N PHE A 182 4.08 4.41 -13.29
CA PHE A 182 2.82 5.17 -13.37
C PHE A 182 3.03 6.67 -13.55
N SER A 183 4.22 7.20 -13.24
CA SER A 183 4.51 8.64 -13.28
C SER A 183 5.07 9.14 -14.61
N ALA A 184 5.34 8.25 -15.55
CA ALA A 184 6.24 8.50 -16.68
C ALA A 184 5.64 9.28 -17.86
N LYS A 185 4.38 9.73 -17.84
CA LYS A 185 3.80 10.37 -19.04
C LYS A 185 2.97 11.61 -18.72
N VAL A 186 3.27 12.67 -19.46
CA VAL A 186 2.37 13.81 -19.61
C VAL A 186 1.03 13.32 -20.15
N PRO A 187 -0.11 13.82 -19.66
CA PRO A 187 -1.41 13.41 -20.17
C PRO A 187 -1.50 13.64 -21.66
N VAL A 188 -1.65 12.55 -22.42
CA VAL A 188 -2.09 12.63 -23.80
C VAL A 188 -3.48 13.28 -23.82
N ALA A 189 -3.80 14.06 -24.83
CA ALA A 189 -5.16 14.55 -25.04
C ALA A 189 -6.13 13.38 -24.85
N TRP A 190 -7.16 13.60 -24.02
CA TRP A 190 -8.16 12.57 -23.79
C TRP A 190 -9.37 12.82 -24.67
N GLU A 191 -9.77 11.78 -25.35
CA GLU A 191 -11.03 11.74 -26.08
C GLU A 191 -11.90 10.67 -25.44
N LYS A 192 -13.19 10.96 -25.27
CA LYS A 192 -14.16 10.05 -24.71
C LYS A 192 -14.30 8.79 -25.56
N SER A 193 -14.13 7.63 -24.96
CA SER A 193 -14.38 6.34 -25.61
C SER A 193 -15.87 6.07 -25.76
N PHE A 194 -16.19 5.23 -26.72
CA PHE A 194 -17.53 4.66 -26.83
C PHE A 194 -17.44 3.17 -27.14
N PRO A 195 -17.82 2.29 -26.22
CA PRO A 195 -18.35 2.53 -24.89
C PRO A 195 -17.32 3.16 -23.93
N ILE A 196 -17.79 3.74 -22.79
CA ILE A 196 -16.95 4.26 -21.74
C ILE A 196 -16.30 3.09 -20.98
N HIS A 197 -14.98 3.17 -20.74
CA HIS A 197 -14.24 2.18 -19.96
C HIS A 197 -13.94 2.70 -18.55
N VAL A 198 -14.35 1.92 -17.54
CA VAL A 198 -14.09 2.21 -16.12
C VAL A 198 -13.15 1.17 -15.54
N GLY A 199 -11.99 1.64 -15.07
CA GLY A 199 -10.94 0.80 -14.51
C GLY A 199 -11.09 0.60 -13.01
N LEU A 200 -10.82 -0.63 -12.56
CA LEU A 200 -10.76 -1.01 -11.15
C LEU A 200 -9.54 -1.94 -10.94
N SER A 201 -8.66 -1.59 -10.01
CA SER A 201 -7.52 -2.44 -9.65
C SER A 201 -7.54 -2.81 -8.17
N GLY A 202 -7.14 -4.03 -7.83
CA GLY A 202 -7.05 -4.45 -6.43
C GLY A 202 -7.11 -5.95 -6.20
N ASN A 203 -7.27 -6.33 -4.94
CA ASN A 203 -7.53 -7.70 -4.55
C ASN A 203 -9.05 -7.89 -4.34
N TRP A 204 -9.69 -8.63 -5.22
CA TRP A 204 -11.15 -8.84 -5.24
C TRP A 204 -11.63 -9.91 -4.27
N THR A 205 -10.70 -10.57 -3.56
CA THR A 205 -11.01 -11.51 -2.49
C THR A 205 -11.04 -10.85 -1.10
N ARG A 206 -10.93 -9.52 -1.02
CA ARG A 206 -11.00 -8.79 0.24
C ARG A 206 -12.43 -8.72 0.77
N PRO A 207 -12.65 -8.91 2.09
CA PRO A 207 -13.99 -8.88 2.68
C PRO A 207 -14.58 -7.46 2.82
N ASP A 208 -13.74 -6.43 2.68
CA ASP A 208 -14.13 -5.03 2.80
C ASP A 208 -14.53 -4.36 1.46
N ILE A 209 -14.70 -5.12 0.41
CA ILE A 209 -15.34 -4.61 -0.82
C ILE A 209 -16.84 -4.46 -0.59
N ASP A 210 -17.41 -3.31 -0.95
CA ASP A 210 -18.86 -3.13 -1.01
C ASP A 210 -19.43 -3.78 -2.29
N THR A 211 -19.61 -5.08 -2.20
CA THR A 211 -20.09 -5.88 -3.32
C THR A 211 -21.51 -5.50 -3.76
N ALA A 212 -22.35 -5.04 -2.82
CA ALA A 212 -23.72 -4.66 -3.11
C ALA A 212 -23.80 -3.40 -3.97
N SER A 213 -23.12 -2.34 -3.55
CA SER A 213 -23.04 -1.09 -4.31
C SER A 213 -22.34 -1.27 -5.65
N LEU A 214 -21.25 -2.03 -5.69
CA LEU A 214 -20.50 -2.30 -6.92
C LEU A 214 -21.34 -3.06 -7.97
N LEU A 215 -22.01 -4.15 -7.57
CA LEU A 215 -22.89 -4.92 -8.47
C LEU A 215 -24.11 -4.11 -8.90
N ARG A 216 -24.63 -3.22 -8.03
CA ARG A 216 -25.70 -2.29 -8.41
C ARG A 216 -25.24 -1.34 -9.51
N ILE A 217 -24.08 -0.71 -9.36
CA ILE A 217 -23.49 0.18 -10.38
C ILE A 217 -23.32 -0.55 -11.71
N ILE A 218 -22.76 -1.77 -11.71
CA ILE A 218 -22.54 -2.56 -12.93
C ILE A 218 -23.85 -2.86 -13.63
N ARG A 219 -24.89 -3.26 -12.89
CA ARG A 219 -26.22 -3.58 -13.46
C ARG A 219 -26.96 -2.36 -14.00
N GLU A 220 -26.84 -1.21 -13.33
CA GLU A 220 -27.48 0.04 -13.74
C GLU A 220 -26.79 0.71 -14.93
N GLN A 221 -25.58 0.26 -15.29
CA GLN A 221 -24.74 0.84 -16.35
C GLN A 221 -24.36 -0.17 -17.45
N PRO A 222 -25.33 -0.77 -18.17
CA PRO A 222 -25.03 -1.81 -19.17
C PRO A 222 -24.22 -1.30 -20.38
N ALA A 223 -24.18 0.01 -20.62
CA ALA A 223 -23.42 0.64 -21.70
C ALA A 223 -21.99 1.04 -21.30
N VAL A 224 -21.59 0.82 -20.05
CA VAL A 224 -20.24 1.05 -19.53
C VAL A 224 -19.51 -0.27 -19.42
N LEU A 225 -18.25 -0.33 -19.85
CA LEU A 225 -17.38 -1.49 -19.68
C LEU A 225 -16.54 -1.33 -18.41
N PHE A 226 -16.57 -2.34 -17.56
CA PHE A 226 -15.83 -2.38 -16.31
C PHE A 226 -14.66 -3.34 -16.43
N GLU A 227 -13.43 -2.81 -16.28
CA GLU A 227 -12.18 -3.52 -16.46
C GLU A 227 -11.52 -3.75 -15.09
N PHE A 228 -11.41 -5.02 -14.68
CA PHE A 228 -10.92 -5.40 -13.36
C PHE A 228 -9.53 -6.03 -13.45
N TRP A 229 -8.55 -5.43 -12.79
CA TRP A 229 -7.21 -5.99 -12.61
C TRP A 229 -6.95 -6.40 -11.18
N GLY A 230 -6.14 -7.43 -11.01
CA GLY A 230 -5.71 -7.97 -9.73
C GLY A 230 -6.35 -9.29 -9.35
N SER A 231 -5.99 -9.80 -8.19
CA SER A 231 -6.34 -11.16 -7.78
C SER A 231 -7.84 -11.31 -7.52
N TYR A 232 -8.44 -12.31 -8.14
CA TYR A 232 -9.81 -12.78 -7.83
C TYR A 232 -9.81 -14.24 -7.36
N GLN A 233 -8.62 -14.79 -7.09
CA GLN A 233 -8.40 -16.06 -6.39
C GLN A 233 -7.39 -15.82 -5.27
N VAL A 234 -7.58 -16.44 -4.10
CA VAL A 234 -6.69 -16.25 -2.94
C VAL A 234 -5.26 -16.68 -3.24
N ALA A 235 -5.08 -17.73 -4.07
CA ALA A 235 -3.78 -18.25 -4.44
C ALA A 235 -2.91 -17.25 -5.25
N ASP A 236 -3.50 -16.24 -5.87
CA ASP A 236 -2.82 -15.27 -6.73
C ASP A 236 -2.27 -14.06 -5.96
N SER A 237 -2.54 -13.96 -4.66
CA SER A 237 -2.22 -12.77 -3.87
C SER A 237 -1.24 -13.04 -2.74
N ASN A 238 -0.18 -12.24 -2.65
CA ASN A 238 0.72 -12.19 -1.48
C ASN A 238 0.26 -11.19 -0.39
N ILE A 239 -0.92 -10.58 -0.55
CA ILE A 239 -1.44 -9.53 0.36
C ILE A 239 -2.58 -10.06 1.25
N GLY A 240 -2.86 -11.36 1.17
CA GLY A 240 -4.00 -11.97 1.86
C GLY A 240 -5.29 -11.85 1.05
N GLY A 241 -6.35 -12.43 1.56
CA GLY A 241 -7.67 -12.53 0.98
C GLY A 241 -8.48 -13.53 1.78
N ASP A 242 -9.78 -13.60 1.50
CA ASP A 242 -10.68 -14.56 2.13
C ASP A 242 -11.31 -15.46 1.06
N ASN A 243 -11.61 -16.69 1.42
CA ASN A 243 -12.24 -17.67 0.53
C ASN A 243 -13.58 -18.12 1.12
N ASN A 244 -14.46 -17.16 1.39
CA ASN A 244 -15.79 -17.46 1.91
C ASN A 244 -16.85 -17.47 0.79
N PRO A 245 -18.00 -18.13 1.01
CA PRO A 245 -19.06 -18.27 0.00
C PRO A 245 -19.60 -16.94 -0.57
N ALA A 246 -19.56 -15.85 0.21
CA ALA A 246 -20.02 -14.53 -0.24
C ALA A 246 -19.07 -13.94 -1.29
N ILE A 247 -17.77 -14.09 -1.10
CA ILE A 247 -16.75 -13.66 -2.06
C ILE A 247 -16.83 -14.50 -3.33
N GLU A 248 -16.95 -15.82 -3.20
CA GLU A 248 -17.13 -16.70 -4.37
C GLU A 248 -18.38 -16.35 -5.19
N LYS A 249 -19.48 -16.04 -4.49
CA LYS A 249 -20.71 -15.57 -5.14
C LYS A 249 -20.47 -14.27 -5.89
N PHE A 250 -19.82 -13.29 -5.26
CA PHE A 250 -19.49 -12.00 -5.87
C PHE A 250 -18.63 -12.17 -7.13
N ILE A 251 -17.57 -12.97 -7.07
CA ILE A 251 -16.71 -13.23 -8.24
C ILE A 251 -17.51 -13.88 -9.37
N ARG A 252 -18.39 -14.84 -9.06
CA ARG A 252 -19.28 -15.45 -10.08
C ARG A 252 -20.21 -14.41 -10.70
N GLU A 253 -20.82 -13.53 -9.91
CA GLU A 253 -21.68 -12.46 -10.45
C GLU A 253 -20.92 -11.52 -11.39
N LEU A 254 -19.67 -11.17 -11.07
CA LEU A 254 -18.79 -10.42 -11.98
C LEU A 254 -18.54 -11.17 -13.28
N GLN A 255 -18.22 -12.47 -13.22
CA GLN A 255 -17.94 -13.31 -14.39
C GLN A 255 -19.15 -13.46 -15.34
N TYR A 256 -20.38 -13.42 -14.80
CA TYR A 256 -21.61 -13.50 -15.59
C TYR A 256 -22.10 -12.15 -16.09
N SER A 257 -21.51 -11.03 -15.66
CA SER A 257 -21.89 -9.69 -16.13
C SER A 257 -21.31 -9.42 -17.52
N SER A 258 -22.16 -9.16 -18.51
CA SER A 258 -21.74 -9.01 -19.92
C SER A 258 -20.88 -7.78 -20.18
N ASN A 259 -20.86 -6.81 -19.27
CA ASN A 259 -20.11 -5.57 -19.33
C ASN A 259 -18.92 -5.53 -18.34
N VAL A 260 -18.46 -6.69 -17.88
CA VAL A 260 -17.33 -6.85 -16.97
C VAL A 260 -16.25 -7.74 -17.59
N THR A 261 -14.99 -7.31 -17.49
CA THR A 261 -13.82 -8.12 -17.85
C THR A 261 -12.90 -8.27 -16.62
N LEU A 262 -12.61 -9.52 -16.24
CA LEU A 262 -11.65 -9.86 -15.18
C LEU A 262 -10.30 -10.24 -15.80
N HIS A 263 -9.32 -9.36 -15.73
CA HIS A 263 -7.98 -9.58 -16.33
C HIS A 263 -7.03 -10.38 -15.43
N GLY A 264 -7.31 -10.45 -14.13
CA GLY A 264 -6.39 -11.02 -13.16
C GLY A 264 -5.18 -10.12 -12.84
N PRO A 265 -4.20 -10.66 -12.11
CA PRO A 265 -2.98 -9.91 -11.78
C PRO A 265 -2.06 -9.82 -13.02
N ILE A 266 -1.57 -8.60 -13.30
CA ILE A 266 -0.60 -8.31 -14.36
C ILE A 266 0.58 -7.51 -13.79
N PRO A 267 1.74 -7.49 -14.44
CA PRO A 267 2.89 -6.68 -14.01
C PRO A 267 2.53 -5.18 -13.93
N SER A 268 3.10 -4.45 -12.96
CA SER A 268 2.78 -3.04 -12.69
C SER A 268 3.00 -2.13 -13.90
N ALA A 269 4.06 -2.35 -14.68
CA ALA A 269 4.30 -1.59 -15.91
C ALA A 269 3.22 -1.81 -16.99
N GLN A 270 2.69 -3.03 -17.10
CA GLN A 270 1.57 -3.33 -17.98
C GLN A 270 0.28 -2.71 -17.44
N LEU A 271 0.03 -2.81 -16.12
CA LEU A 271 -1.11 -2.17 -15.47
C LEU A 271 -1.10 -0.67 -15.72
N ALA A 272 0.03 0.00 -15.56
CA ALA A 272 0.16 1.43 -15.84
C ALA A 272 -0.28 1.78 -17.26
N ALA A 273 0.12 0.99 -18.27
CA ALA A 273 -0.29 1.20 -19.65
C ALA A 273 -1.81 1.01 -19.85
N GLU A 274 -2.40 -0.02 -19.23
CA GLU A 274 -3.84 -0.28 -19.32
C GLU A 274 -4.68 0.79 -18.62
N LEU A 275 -4.24 1.27 -17.43
CA LEU A 275 -4.95 2.34 -16.72
C LEU A 275 -5.02 3.64 -17.54
N HIS A 276 -4.01 3.95 -18.35
CA HIS A 276 -4.05 5.12 -19.23
C HIS A 276 -5.15 5.04 -20.31
N ARG A 277 -5.65 3.85 -20.64
CA ARG A 277 -6.71 3.61 -21.64
C ARG A 277 -8.12 3.78 -21.08
N MET A 278 -8.25 3.90 -19.76
CA MET A 278 -9.54 4.07 -19.09
C MET A 278 -10.06 5.50 -19.21
N ASP A 279 -11.37 5.68 -19.14
CA ASP A 279 -12.04 6.97 -19.10
C ASP A 279 -12.29 7.45 -17.67
N ALA A 280 -12.48 6.52 -16.73
CA ALA A 280 -12.72 6.79 -15.33
C ALA A 280 -12.23 5.62 -14.46
N PHE A 281 -12.17 5.85 -13.16
CA PHE A 281 -11.88 4.82 -12.17
C PHE A 281 -12.97 4.76 -11.10
N LEU A 282 -13.20 3.55 -10.56
CA LEU A 282 -14.13 3.34 -9.45
C LEU A 282 -13.39 2.71 -8.26
N ILE A 283 -13.62 3.27 -7.06
CA ILE A 283 -13.20 2.70 -5.78
C ILE A 283 -14.47 2.49 -4.96
N CYS A 284 -14.70 1.25 -4.52
CA CYS A 284 -15.94 0.86 -3.84
C CYS A 284 -15.63 -0.10 -2.68
N TYR A 285 -15.23 0.48 -1.54
CA TYR A 285 -15.03 -0.26 -0.30
C TYR A 285 -16.17 -0.04 0.68
N ASP A 286 -16.50 -1.06 1.45
CA ASP A 286 -17.48 -1.00 2.52
C ASP A 286 -16.91 -0.23 3.72
N VAL A 287 -17.33 1.01 3.87
CA VAL A 287 -16.85 1.90 4.92
C VAL A 287 -17.21 1.45 6.34
N GLN A 288 -18.16 0.53 6.49
CA GLN A 288 -18.49 -0.07 7.80
C GLN A 288 -17.54 -1.21 8.15
N LYS A 289 -17.05 -1.94 7.15
CA LYS A 289 -16.04 -3.00 7.33
C LYS A 289 -14.61 -2.45 7.37
N ASP A 290 -14.40 -1.28 6.81
CA ASP A 290 -13.14 -0.56 6.94
C ASP A 290 -13.03 -0.03 8.38
N GLN A 291 -12.25 -0.73 9.19
CA GLN A 291 -12.04 -0.39 10.61
C GLN A 291 -11.20 0.88 10.80
N SER A 292 -10.64 1.42 9.74
CA SER A 292 -9.89 2.67 9.75
C SER A 292 -10.82 3.86 9.94
N LYS A 293 -10.50 4.75 10.90
CA LYS A 293 -11.17 6.04 11.03
C LYS A 293 -10.78 7.02 9.92
N GLY A 294 -9.57 6.84 9.37
CA GLY A 294 -9.04 7.57 8.24
C GLY A 294 -8.66 6.63 7.10
N THR A 295 -8.97 6.99 5.87
CA THR A 295 -8.69 6.17 4.69
C THR A 295 -7.78 6.88 3.72
N ASN A 296 -6.85 6.09 3.15
CA ASN A 296 -6.00 6.49 2.05
C ASN A 296 -5.57 5.24 1.27
N TYR A 297 -6.15 5.04 0.11
CA TYR A 297 -5.84 3.85 -0.69
C TYR A 297 -4.68 4.13 -1.64
N HIS A 298 -3.69 3.26 -1.65
CA HIS A 298 -2.50 3.32 -2.50
C HIS A 298 -2.83 3.58 -3.99
N LYS A 299 -3.83 2.88 -4.53
CA LYS A 299 -4.26 2.99 -5.92
C LYS A 299 -4.74 4.38 -6.36
N VAL A 300 -5.11 5.25 -5.41
CA VAL A 300 -5.51 6.63 -5.72
C VAL A 300 -4.41 7.36 -6.48
N MET A 301 -3.15 7.19 -6.06
CA MET A 301 -2.01 7.83 -6.72
C MET A 301 -1.78 7.31 -8.14
N GLU A 302 -1.97 6.00 -8.35
CA GLU A 302 -1.88 5.36 -9.66
C GLU A 302 -2.97 5.89 -10.60
N TYR A 303 -4.20 6.04 -10.11
CA TYR A 303 -5.30 6.58 -10.89
C TYR A 303 -5.12 8.08 -11.19
N LEU A 304 -4.70 8.88 -10.20
CA LEU A 304 -4.42 10.30 -10.39
C LEU A 304 -3.36 10.54 -11.46
N SER A 305 -2.36 9.65 -11.57
CA SER A 305 -1.30 9.77 -12.58
C SER A 305 -1.81 9.70 -14.01
N THR A 306 -2.98 9.11 -14.24
CA THR A 306 -3.63 9.06 -15.56
C THR A 306 -4.37 10.35 -15.93
N GLY A 307 -4.64 11.19 -14.93
CA GLY A 307 -5.47 12.40 -15.07
C GLY A 307 -6.98 12.15 -15.12
N LYS A 308 -7.44 10.89 -15.18
CA LYS A 308 -8.87 10.56 -15.31
C LYS A 308 -9.62 10.74 -14.01
N VAL A 309 -10.94 10.95 -14.11
CA VAL A 309 -11.81 11.09 -12.95
C VAL A 309 -11.83 9.80 -12.12
N ILE A 310 -11.76 9.95 -10.81
CA ILE A 310 -11.93 8.87 -9.84
C ILE A 310 -13.27 9.06 -9.15
N ILE A 311 -14.09 8.03 -9.12
CA ILE A 311 -15.38 7.98 -8.42
C ILE A 311 -15.19 7.04 -7.23
N SER A 312 -15.59 7.46 -6.02
CA SER A 312 -15.21 6.69 -4.83
C SER A 312 -16.21 6.78 -3.69
N ASN A 313 -16.21 5.75 -2.83
CA ASN A 313 -16.64 5.90 -1.44
C ASN A 313 -15.80 7.00 -0.76
N ASN A 314 -16.19 7.41 0.44
CA ASN A 314 -15.45 8.45 1.17
C ASN A 314 -14.01 8.02 1.47
N ILE A 315 -13.04 8.83 1.01
CA ILE A 315 -11.60 8.69 1.32
C ILE A 315 -11.18 9.93 2.10
N THR A 316 -11.02 9.82 3.41
CA THR A 316 -10.85 10.96 4.32
C THR A 316 -9.68 11.86 3.96
N THR A 317 -8.58 11.30 3.46
CA THR A 317 -7.38 12.04 3.04
C THR A 317 -7.66 13.06 1.94
N TYR A 318 -8.68 12.83 1.10
CA TYR A 318 -9.01 13.67 -0.05
C TYR A 318 -10.34 14.40 0.10
N ARG A 319 -10.90 14.47 1.33
CA ARG A 319 -12.21 15.08 1.61
C ARG A 319 -12.37 16.49 1.04
N ASP A 320 -11.32 17.29 1.12
CA ASP A 320 -11.32 18.68 0.69
C ASP A 320 -10.73 18.89 -0.71
N ARG A 321 -10.65 17.81 -1.52
CA ARG A 321 -10.04 17.82 -2.84
C ARG A 321 -10.97 17.26 -3.92
N PRO A 322 -12.11 17.95 -4.19
CA PRO A 322 -13.04 17.54 -5.26
C PRO A 322 -12.45 17.68 -6.67
N ASP A 323 -11.37 18.44 -6.82
CA ASP A 323 -10.57 18.53 -8.04
C ASP A 323 -9.85 17.21 -8.36
N LEU A 324 -9.53 16.41 -7.33
CA LEU A 324 -8.84 15.12 -7.49
C LEU A 324 -9.79 13.94 -7.57
N ILE A 325 -10.77 13.87 -6.68
CA ILE A 325 -11.65 12.70 -6.52
C ILE A 325 -13.10 13.15 -6.36
N GLN A 326 -14.00 12.53 -7.11
CA GLN A 326 -15.45 12.63 -6.91
C GLN A 326 -15.87 11.54 -5.92
N MET A 327 -16.25 11.91 -4.69
CA MET A 327 -16.60 10.93 -3.66
C MET A 327 -17.88 11.31 -2.93
N ILE A 328 -18.55 10.31 -2.35
CA ILE A 328 -19.65 10.56 -1.41
C ILE A 328 -19.08 11.22 -0.14
N GLN A 329 -19.87 12.11 0.46
CA GLN A 329 -19.43 12.84 1.64
C GLN A 329 -19.63 12.06 2.93
N GLU A 330 -20.64 11.22 2.97
CA GLU A 330 -20.96 10.36 4.10
C GLU A 330 -19.95 9.20 4.22
N ARG A 331 -19.72 8.77 5.45
CA ARG A 331 -18.81 7.66 5.77
C ARG A 331 -19.51 6.52 6.54
N ASP A 332 -20.81 6.55 6.62
CA ASP A 332 -21.61 5.53 7.28
C ASP A 332 -22.10 4.41 6.31
N ASN A 333 -22.32 4.76 5.05
CA ASN A 333 -22.72 3.81 4.00
C ASN A 333 -22.36 4.34 2.60
N ASN A 334 -22.58 3.50 1.58
CA ASN A 334 -22.35 3.84 0.17
C ASN A 334 -23.65 3.93 -0.65
N GLU A 335 -24.80 4.11 -0.02
CA GLU A 335 -26.10 4.12 -0.72
C GLU A 335 -26.17 5.14 -1.86
N LYS A 336 -25.48 6.28 -1.72
CA LYS A 336 -25.42 7.34 -2.72
C LYS A 336 -24.33 7.15 -3.78
N LEU A 337 -23.46 6.15 -3.65
CA LEU A 337 -22.37 5.95 -4.60
C LEU A 337 -22.85 5.59 -6.01
N PRO A 338 -23.90 4.78 -6.23
CA PRO A 338 -24.44 4.55 -7.57
C PRO A 338 -24.97 5.83 -8.22
N ASP A 339 -25.65 6.68 -7.47
CA ASP A 339 -26.19 7.95 -7.99
C ASP A 339 -25.07 8.92 -8.34
N LEU A 340 -24.01 9.02 -7.51
CA LEU A 340 -22.81 9.77 -7.81
C LEU A 340 -22.12 9.25 -9.08
N PHE A 341 -21.99 7.93 -9.21
CA PHE A 341 -21.41 7.30 -10.40
C PHE A 341 -22.17 7.71 -11.65
N ASN A 342 -23.51 7.59 -11.65
CA ASN A 342 -24.39 7.99 -12.75
C ASN A 342 -24.21 9.47 -13.12
N ALA A 343 -24.17 10.35 -12.12
CA ALA A 343 -24.01 11.79 -12.33
C ALA A 343 -22.65 12.15 -12.93
N VAL A 344 -21.57 11.47 -12.53
CA VAL A 344 -20.22 11.69 -13.06
C VAL A 344 -20.07 11.15 -14.47
N ILE A 345 -20.52 9.91 -14.72
CA ILE A 345 -20.43 9.29 -16.06
C ILE A 345 -21.23 10.06 -17.09
N SER A 346 -22.41 10.54 -16.74
CA SER A 346 -23.23 11.37 -17.66
C SER A 346 -22.57 12.68 -18.06
N ARG A 347 -21.63 13.18 -17.27
CA ARG A 347 -20.88 14.42 -17.48
C ARG A 347 -19.37 14.20 -17.53
N ILE A 348 -18.93 13.03 -17.98
CA ILE A 348 -17.54 12.60 -17.94
C ILE A 348 -16.57 13.59 -18.61
N GLU A 349 -17.01 14.28 -19.68
CA GLU A 349 -16.21 15.29 -20.38
C GLU A 349 -15.91 16.49 -19.48
N GLN A 350 -16.88 16.92 -18.66
CA GLN A 350 -16.66 18.00 -17.70
C GLN A 350 -15.70 17.56 -16.58
N HIS A 351 -15.84 16.32 -16.09
CA HIS A 351 -14.98 15.75 -15.06
C HIS A 351 -13.57 15.39 -15.54
N ASN A 352 -13.39 15.25 -16.86
CA ASN A 352 -12.09 15.04 -17.52
C ASN A 352 -11.63 16.28 -18.32
N ALA A 353 -12.14 17.47 -18.02
CA ALA A 353 -11.63 18.71 -18.58
C ALA A 353 -10.12 18.83 -18.34
N ASP A 354 -9.38 19.44 -19.28
CA ASP A 354 -7.92 19.48 -19.27
C ASP A 354 -7.35 20.03 -17.95
N SER A 355 -7.94 21.09 -17.39
CA SER A 355 -7.50 21.67 -16.12
C SER A 355 -7.60 20.69 -14.93
N LEU A 356 -8.64 19.85 -14.89
CA LEU A 356 -8.81 18.83 -13.84
C LEU A 356 -7.85 17.66 -14.05
N ARG A 357 -7.61 17.28 -15.30
CA ARG A 357 -6.65 16.24 -15.66
C ARG A 357 -5.23 16.65 -15.28
N GLU A 358 -4.84 17.88 -15.62
CA GLU A 358 -3.55 18.46 -15.26
C GLU A 358 -3.37 18.54 -13.74
N ALA A 359 -4.39 18.96 -13.00
CA ALA A 359 -4.35 19.02 -11.54
C ALA A 359 -4.08 17.63 -10.92
N ARG A 360 -4.76 16.57 -11.41
CA ARG A 360 -4.58 15.19 -10.94
C ARG A 360 -3.17 14.67 -11.23
N VAL A 361 -2.70 14.85 -12.47
CA VAL A 361 -1.35 14.42 -12.87
C VAL A 361 -0.28 15.18 -12.09
N SER A 362 -0.41 16.49 -11.96
CA SER A 362 0.52 17.32 -11.19
C SER A 362 0.59 16.83 -9.74
N TYR A 363 -0.57 16.56 -9.13
CA TYR A 363 -0.61 16.03 -7.77
C TYR A 363 0.09 14.67 -7.66
N ALA A 364 -0.13 13.76 -8.59
CA ALA A 364 0.54 12.45 -8.61
C ALA A 364 2.06 12.59 -8.78
N ILE A 365 2.52 13.41 -9.74
CA ILE A 365 3.95 13.68 -10.00
C ILE A 365 4.62 14.33 -8.79
N ASP A 366 3.90 15.17 -8.05
CA ASP A 366 4.40 15.77 -6.81
C ASP A 366 4.46 14.78 -5.65
N ASN A 367 3.86 13.61 -5.79
CA ASN A 367 3.85 12.55 -4.79
C ASN A 367 4.49 11.24 -5.29
N THR A 368 5.55 11.30 -6.12
CA THR A 368 6.34 10.09 -6.43
C THR A 368 7.05 9.57 -5.18
N TYR A 369 7.37 8.27 -5.12
CA TYR A 369 8.14 7.71 -4.00
C TYR A 369 9.49 8.39 -3.82
N LYS A 370 10.11 8.84 -4.92
CA LYS A 370 11.32 9.66 -4.87
C LYS A 370 11.09 10.97 -4.10
N LYS A 371 10.03 11.72 -4.45
CA LYS A 371 9.68 12.98 -3.76
C LYS A 371 9.24 12.76 -2.32
N GLN A 372 8.53 11.67 -2.04
CA GLN A 372 8.21 11.31 -0.65
C GLN A 372 9.47 11.02 0.16
N LEU A 373 10.45 10.33 -0.43
CA LEU A 373 11.74 10.09 0.22
C LEU A 373 12.50 11.40 0.50
N GLU A 374 12.51 12.36 -0.45
CA GLU A 374 13.10 13.70 -0.26
C GLU A 374 12.42 14.45 0.90
N ARG A 375 11.08 14.38 1.02
CA ARG A 375 10.35 14.96 2.15
C ARG A 375 10.70 14.29 3.49
N ILE A 376 10.80 12.97 3.50
CA ILE A 376 11.21 12.21 4.69
C ILE A 376 12.60 12.60 5.14
N GLU A 377 13.55 12.71 4.21
CA GLU A 377 14.92 13.15 4.53
C GLU A 377 15.01 14.57 5.12
N ALA A 378 14.17 15.46 4.63
CA ALA A 378 14.11 16.83 5.15
C ALA A 378 13.61 16.91 6.61
N LEU A 379 12.97 15.83 7.09
CA LEU A 379 12.43 15.70 8.45
C LEU A 379 13.33 14.91 9.39
N LEU A 380 14.37 14.22 8.87
CA LEU A 380 15.38 13.49 9.65
C LEU A 380 16.55 14.38 10.06
#